data_88dca79834e2e50ffdb0a4b88ae3dc00
#
_entry.id   88dca79834e2e50ffdb0a4b88ae3dc00
#
_cell.length_a   1.000
_cell.length_b   1.000
_cell.length_c   1.000
_cell.angle_alpha   90.00
_cell.angle_beta   90.00
_cell.angle_gamma   90.00
#
_symmetry.space_group_name_H-M   'P 1'
#
loop_
_entity.id
_entity.type
_entity.pdbx_description
1 polymer ?
#
loop_
_entity_poly.entity_id
_entity_poly.type
_entity_poly.pdbx_seq_one_letter_code
_entity_poly.pdbx_strand_id
1 'polypeptide(L)'
;YGKKTILFVDEIHRFNKGQQDYLLPFVEDGTIILIGATTENPYFEVNAALISRSIIFELKSLEIPEVKELILRAVNDKKKGMGNYKAQIDEDALDFLADMAGGDARNALNAIELGILTTPRSEDGIIHITLDVASQCIQKRVVRYDKNGDNHYDIISAFIKSMRGSDPDA
;
A
#
# COMPACT_ATOMS: atom_id res chain seq x y z
N TYR A 1 -5.92 29.35 25.30
CA TYR A 1 -5.76 28.43 24.17
C TYR A 1 -4.65 27.45 24.52
N GLY A 2 -4.97 26.27 25.08
CA GLY A 2 -3.98 25.30 25.55
C GLY A 2 -3.83 24.07 24.62
N LYS A 3 -4.24 24.14 23.36
CA LYS A 3 -4.17 23.01 22.44
C LYS A 3 -2.99 23.18 21.49
N LYS A 4 -2.09 22.17 21.45
CA LYS A 4 -1.01 22.09 20.47
C LYS A 4 -1.57 21.65 19.12
N THR A 5 -1.06 22.24 18.04
CA THR A 5 -1.41 21.86 16.67
C THR A 5 -0.43 20.80 16.18
N ILE A 6 -0.95 19.69 15.65
CA ILE A 6 -0.13 18.70 14.95
C ILE A 6 -0.20 19.02 13.46
N LEU A 7 0.96 19.25 12.84
CA LEU A 7 1.11 19.43 11.41
C LEU A 7 1.71 18.15 10.81
N PHE A 8 0.92 17.43 10.01
CA PHE A 8 1.40 16.28 9.26
C PHE A 8 1.75 16.72 7.83
N VAL A 9 2.98 16.47 7.41
CA VAL A 9 3.48 16.78 6.06
C VAL A 9 3.92 15.50 5.40
N ASP A 10 3.10 15.03 4.45
CA ASP A 10 3.46 13.89 3.61
C ASP A 10 4.43 14.32 2.51
N GLU A 11 5.38 13.44 2.15
CA GLU A 11 6.40 13.71 1.13
C GLU A 11 7.18 15.02 1.40
N ILE A 12 7.63 15.22 2.64
CA ILE A 12 8.30 16.47 3.08
C ILE A 12 9.54 16.81 2.23
N HIS A 13 10.15 15.82 1.58
CA HIS A 13 11.28 16.03 0.67
C HIS A 13 10.91 16.86 -0.59
N ARG A 14 9.63 16.96 -0.94
CA ARG A 14 9.15 17.80 -2.05
C ARG A 14 9.18 19.29 -1.73
N PHE A 15 9.26 19.62 -0.46
CA PHE A 15 9.46 21.01 -0.03
C PHE A 15 10.92 21.38 -0.23
N ASN A 16 11.18 22.53 -0.88
CA ASN A 16 12.53 23.05 -0.98
C ASN A 16 13.07 23.47 0.40
N LYS A 17 14.39 23.65 0.50
CA LYS A 17 15.04 23.97 1.80
C LYS A 17 14.48 25.23 2.45
N GLY A 18 14.14 26.27 1.67
CA GLY A 18 13.55 27.51 2.19
C GLY A 18 12.13 27.30 2.76
N GLN A 19 11.33 26.42 2.12
CA GLN A 19 10.01 26.05 2.63
C GLN A 19 10.11 25.25 3.92
N GLN A 20 11.08 24.37 4.00
CA GLN A 20 11.36 23.59 5.22
C GLN A 20 11.87 24.53 6.35
N ASP A 21 12.75 25.49 6.03
CA ASP A 21 13.24 26.49 6.99
C ASP A 21 12.10 27.33 7.58
N TYR A 22 11.07 27.61 6.80
CA TYR A 22 9.91 28.35 7.27
C TYR A 22 9.16 27.66 8.42
N LEU A 23 9.27 26.35 8.55
CA LEU A 23 8.67 25.59 9.64
C LEU A 23 9.46 25.67 10.95
N LEU A 24 10.75 26.00 10.89
CA LEU A 24 11.63 25.97 12.06
C LEU A 24 11.17 26.79 13.24
N PRO A 25 10.78 28.08 13.08
CA PRO A 25 10.34 28.91 14.22
C PRO A 25 9.15 28.30 14.96
N PHE A 26 8.21 27.70 14.23
CA PHE A 26 6.99 27.13 14.80
C PHE A 26 7.23 25.78 15.49
N VAL A 27 8.25 25.04 15.06
CA VAL A 27 8.70 23.82 15.73
C VAL A 27 9.50 24.16 16.98
N GLU A 28 10.36 25.20 16.91
CA GLU A 28 11.21 25.64 18.01
C GLU A 28 10.43 26.22 19.19
N ASP A 29 9.44 27.03 18.91
CA ASP A 29 8.58 27.65 19.94
C ASP A 29 7.46 26.71 20.44
N GLY A 30 7.32 25.54 19.82
CA GLY A 30 6.33 24.53 20.17
C GLY A 30 4.89 24.88 19.76
N THR A 31 4.70 25.86 18.87
CA THR A 31 3.41 26.20 18.27
C THR A 31 2.85 25.01 17.50
N ILE A 32 3.72 24.29 16.81
CA ILE A 32 3.36 23.07 16.09
C ILE A 32 4.18 21.86 16.56
N ILE A 33 3.57 20.69 16.50
CA ILE A 33 4.24 19.40 16.52
C ILE A 33 4.29 18.91 15.08
N LEU A 34 5.50 18.89 14.48
CA LEU A 34 5.69 18.47 13.10
C LEU A 34 5.82 16.95 13.02
N ILE A 35 5.05 16.33 12.14
CA ILE A 35 5.22 14.94 11.71
C ILE A 35 5.47 14.98 10.20
N GLY A 36 6.73 14.76 9.78
CA GLY A 36 7.10 14.65 8.37
C GLY A 36 7.21 13.19 7.95
N ALA A 37 6.61 12.84 6.81
CA ALA A 37 6.79 11.54 6.16
C ALA A 37 7.57 11.70 4.86
N THR A 38 8.44 10.74 4.53
CA THR A 38 9.22 10.73 3.29
C THR A 38 9.58 9.30 2.89
N THR A 39 9.63 9.05 1.59
CA THR A 39 10.18 7.82 1.00
C THR A 39 11.68 7.91 0.74
N GLU A 40 12.24 9.13 0.83
CA GLU A 40 13.66 9.39 0.59
C GLU A 40 14.46 9.38 1.89
N ASN A 41 15.79 9.35 1.78
CA ASN A 41 16.66 9.43 2.95
C ASN A 41 16.55 10.82 3.61
N PRO A 42 15.99 10.90 4.84
CA PRO A 42 15.73 12.19 5.48
C PRO A 42 17.00 12.99 5.78
N TYR A 43 18.13 12.36 5.95
CA TYR A 43 19.40 13.04 6.22
C TYR A 43 19.91 13.86 5.05
N PHE A 44 19.50 13.54 3.82
CA PHE A 44 19.87 14.30 2.62
C PHE A 44 18.77 15.27 2.19
N GLU A 45 17.52 14.87 2.32
CA GLU A 45 16.40 15.60 1.73
C GLU A 45 15.74 16.58 2.72
N VAL A 46 15.80 16.30 4.02
CA VAL A 46 15.23 17.18 5.03
C VAL A 46 16.33 18.11 5.58
N ASN A 47 15.93 19.35 5.93
CA ASN A 47 16.84 20.32 6.51
C ASN A 47 17.45 19.79 7.82
N ALA A 48 18.77 19.91 7.94
CA ALA A 48 19.52 19.44 9.10
C ALA A 48 19.04 20.06 10.43
N ALA A 49 18.54 21.31 10.39
CA ALA A 49 17.96 21.96 11.56
C ALA A 49 16.65 21.33 12.03
N LEU A 50 15.79 20.86 11.10
CA LEU A 50 14.60 20.08 11.43
C LEU A 50 14.97 18.69 11.95
N ILE A 51 15.91 18.01 11.28
CA ILE A 51 16.41 16.69 11.68
C ILE A 51 16.95 16.71 13.11
N SER A 52 17.75 17.72 13.46
CA SER A 52 18.34 17.82 14.82
C SER A 52 17.33 17.98 15.94
N ARG A 53 16.09 18.35 15.60
CA ARG A 53 14.95 18.54 16.52
C ARG A 53 13.88 17.46 16.41
N SER A 54 14.15 16.43 15.62
CA SER A 54 13.19 15.38 15.30
C SER A 54 13.68 14.01 15.74
N ILE A 55 12.75 13.11 15.99
CA ILE A 55 13.03 11.69 16.14
C ILE A 55 12.71 11.03 14.81
N ILE A 56 13.67 10.25 14.29
CA ILE A 56 13.49 9.54 13.03
C ILE A 56 13.03 8.11 13.32
N PHE A 57 11.94 7.72 12.69
CA PHE A 57 11.42 6.36 12.68
C PHE A 57 11.51 5.80 11.27
N GLU A 58 12.27 4.73 11.12
CA GLU A 58 12.33 3.99 9.86
C GLU A 58 11.19 2.96 9.83
N LEU A 59 10.33 3.07 8.82
CA LEU A 59 9.26 2.10 8.56
C LEU A 59 9.77 1.05 7.59
N LYS A 60 9.61 -0.21 7.95
CA LYS A 60 9.96 -1.35 7.10
C LYS A 60 8.76 -1.78 6.25
N SER A 61 9.05 -2.40 5.11
CA SER A 61 8.02 -3.11 4.34
C SER A 61 7.36 -4.18 5.20
N LEU A 62 6.07 -4.41 4.96
CA LEU A 62 5.34 -5.44 5.67
C LEU A 62 5.78 -6.83 5.22
N GLU A 63 5.80 -7.76 6.16
CA GLU A 63 6.02 -9.18 5.85
C GLU A 63 4.73 -9.84 5.34
N ILE A 64 4.88 -10.97 4.64
CA ILE A 64 3.74 -11.70 4.05
C ILE A 64 2.62 -11.98 5.08
N PRO A 65 2.91 -12.47 6.31
CA PRO A 65 1.87 -12.69 7.32
C PRO A 65 1.10 -11.43 7.70
N GLU A 66 1.78 -10.28 7.79
CA GLU A 66 1.16 -9.00 8.12
C GLU A 66 0.24 -8.51 6.99
N VAL A 67 0.66 -8.72 5.73
CA VAL A 67 -0.17 -8.40 4.56
C VAL A 67 -1.41 -9.29 4.51
N LYS A 68 -1.29 -10.60 4.79
CA LYS A 68 -2.44 -11.51 4.90
C LYS A 68 -3.44 -11.05 5.94
N GLU A 69 -2.96 -10.68 7.13
CA GLU A 69 -3.83 -10.16 8.19
C GLU A 69 -4.58 -8.89 7.75
N LEU A 70 -3.89 -7.97 7.06
CA LEU A 70 -4.52 -6.77 6.50
C LEU A 70 -5.61 -7.10 5.48
N ILE A 71 -5.36 -8.03 4.57
CA ILE A 71 -6.35 -8.47 3.57
C ILE A 71 -7.56 -9.08 4.28
N LEU A 72 -7.36 -10.00 5.21
CA LEU A 72 -8.44 -10.65 5.95
C LEU A 72 -9.27 -9.64 6.76
N ARG A 73 -8.61 -8.67 7.38
CA ARG A 73 -9.29 -7.58 8.08
C ARG A 73 -10.11 -6.72 7.11
N ALA A 74 -9.57 -6.39 5.94
CA ALA A 74 -10.29 -5.63 4.92
C ALA A 74 -11.53 -6.36 4.41
N VAL A 75 -11.45 -7.68 4.21
CA VAL A 75 -12.57 -8.51 3.76
C VAL A 75 -13.67 -8.61 4.83
N ASN A 76 -13.31 -8.70 6.12
CA ASN A 76 -14.24 -9.03 7.20
C ASN A 76 -14.78 -7.81 7.97
N ASP A 77 -14.04 -6.70 8.04
CA ASP A 77 -14.45 -5.52 8.81
C ASP A 77 -15.62 -4.80 8.12
N LYS A 78 -16.77 -4.74 8.83
CA LYS A 78 -17.98 -4.09 8.33
C LYS A 78 -17.96 -2.57 8.44
N LYS A 79 -17.09 -2.00 9.28
CA LYS A 79 -17.04 -0.55 9.53
C LYS A 79 -15.99 0.16 8.70
N LYS A 80 -14.80 -0.46 8.57
CA LYS A 80 -13.64 0.14 7.90
C LYS A 80 -13.16 -0.65 6.68
N GLY A 81 -13.81 -1.78 6.38
CA GLY A 81 -13.49 -2.66 5.27
C GLY A 81 -14.70 -3.01 4.43
N MET A 82 -14.60 -4.12 3.72
CA MET A 82 -15.57 -4.63 2.75
C MET A 82 -16.54 -5.68 3.33
N GLY A 83 -16.61 -5.87 4.65
CA GLY A 83 -17.38 -6.94 5.29
C GLY A 83 -18.89 -6.93 5.01
N ASN A 84 -19.44 -5.81 4.55
CA ASN A 84 -20.84 -5.72 4.12
C ASN A 84 -21.10 -6.38 2.76
N TYR A 85 -20.07 -6.62 1.96
CA TYR A 85 -20.17 -7.27 0.65
C TYR A 85 -20.31 -8.79 0.76
N LYS A 86 -20.06 -9.37 1.94
CA LYS A 86 -20.07 -10.83 2.15
C LYS A 86 -19.14 -11.55 1.18
N ALA A 87 -17.87 -11.12 1.16
CA ALA A 87 -16.83 -11.76 0.37
C ALA A 87 -16.10 -12.82 1.18
N GLN A 88 -15.62 -13.84 0.51
CA GLN A 88 -14.75 -14.88 1.04
C GLN A 88 -13.54 -15.03 0.11
N ILE A 89 -12.36 -15.11 0.68
CA ILE A 89 -11.11 -15.29 -0.08
C ILE A 89 -10.58 -16.70 0.18
N ASP A 90 -10.17 -17.39 -0.89
CA ASP A 90 -9.52 -18.68 -0.81
C ASP A 90 -8.08 -18.52 -0.31
N GLU A 91 -7.53 -19.56 0.33
CA GLU A 91 -6.21 -19.48 0.96
C GLU A 91 -5.09 -19.23 -0.06
N ASP A 92 -5.14 -19.90 -1.20
CA ASP A 92 -4.21 -19.72 -2.31
C ASP A 92 -4.28 -18.31 -2.94
N ALA A 93 -5.47 -17.74 -3.04
CA ALA A 93 -5.67 -16.36 -3.48
C ALA A 93 -5.11 -15.36 -2.47
N LEU A 94 -5.28 -15.62 -1.17
CA LEU A 94 -4.73 -14.82 -0.09
C LEU A 94 -3.20 -14.83 -0.11
N ASP A 95 -2.60 -16.02 -0.28
CA ASP A 95 -1.16 -16.19 -0.39
C ASP A 95 -0.60 -15.45 -1.59
N PHE A 96 -1.22 -15.62 -2.73
CA PHE A 96 -0.84 -14.94 -3.96
C PHE A 96 -0.91 -13.41 -3.85
N LEU A 97 -2.00 -12.86 -3.32
CA LEU A 97 -2.13 -11.41 -3.15
C LEU A 97 -1.11 -10.83 -2.17
N ALA A 98 -0.81 -11.56 -1.09
CA ALA A 98 0.16 -11.12 -0.09
C ALA A 98 1.59 -11.12 -0.65
N ASP A 99 1.95 -12.14 -1.44
CA ASP A 99 3.25 -12.23 -2.10
C ASP A 99 3.42 -11.12 -3.15
N MET A 100 2.43 -10.96 -4.04
CA MET A 100 2.42 -9.96 -5.11
C MET A 100 2.34 -8.52 -4.62
N ALA A 101 1.94 -8.29 -3.38
CA ALA A 101 1.95 -6.96 -2.77
C ALA A 101 3.35 -6.43 -2.51
N GLY A 102 4.35 -7.31 -2.37
CA GLY A 102 5.75 -6.92 -2.14
C GLY A 102 5.93 -6.08 -0.86
N GLY A 103 5.15 -6.36 0.19
CA GLY A 103 5.17 -5.60 1.44
C GLY A 103 4.45 -4.24 1.41
N ASP A 104 3.77 -3.90 0.32
CA ASP A 104 2.97 -2.68 0.19
C ASP A 104 1.48 -2.95 0.49
N ALA A 105 1.02 -2.48 1.64
CA ALA A 105 -0.37 -2.61 2.07
C ALA A 105 -1.38 -2.02 1.08
N ARG A 106 -1.05 -0.88 0.46
CA ARG A 106 -1.94 -0.22 -0.52
C ARG A 106 -2.14 -1.10 -1.74
N ASN A 107 -1.10 -1.79 -2.16
CA ASN A 107 -1.13 -2.72 -3.27
C ASN A 107 -2.07 -3.88 -2.99
N ALA A 108 -1.94 -4.50 -1.82
CA ALA A 108 -2.79 -5.60 -1.40
C ALA A 108 -4.26 -5.18 -1.26
N LEU A 109 -4.51 -4.05 -0.58
CA LEU A 109 -5.86 -3.55 -0.33
C LEU A 109 -6.60 -3.14 -1.61
N ASN A 110 -5.91 -2.48 -2.54
CA ASN A 110 -6.50 -2.12 -3.83
C ASN A 110 -6.86 -3.35 -4.68
N ALA A 111 -6.02 -4.39 -4.64
CA ALA A 111 -6.28 -5.62 -5.38
C ALA A 111 -7.52 -6.36 -4.84
N ILE A 112 -7.63 -6.50 -3.51
CA ILE A 112 -8.79 -7.16 -2.90
C ILE A 112 -10.08 -6.34 -3.05
N GLU A 113 -10.00 -5.02 -2.94
CA GLU A 113 -11.14 -4.13 -3.19
C GLU A 113 -11.64 -4.29 -4.63
N LEU A 114 -10.75 -4.27 -5.62
CA LEU A 114 -11.09 -4.49 -7.02
C LEU A 114 -11.75 -5.86 -7.22
N GLY A 115 -11.20 -6.92 -6.62
CA GLY A 115 -11.75 -8.27 -6.68
C GLY A 115 -13.19 -8.33 -6.16
N ILE A 116 -13.44 -7.76 -4.99
CA ILE A 116 -14.77 -7.75 -4.39
C ILE A 116 -15.78 -6.95 -5.23
N LEU A 117 -15.36 -5.81 -5.79
CA LEU A 117 -16.26 -4.94 -6.55
C LEU A 117 -16.57 -5.46 -7.97
N THR A 118 -15.67 -6.27 -8.55
CA THR A 118 -15.83 -6.74 -9.94
C THR A 118 -16.30 -8.19 -10.06
N THR A 119 -16.27 -8.96 -8.97
CA THR A 119 -16.71 -10.36 -8.99
C THR A 119 -18.20 -10.45 -8.69
N PRO A 120 -18.99 -11.13 -9.52
CA PRO A 120 -20.40 -11.36 -9.25
C PRO A 120 -20.59 -12.27 -8.03
N ARG A 121 -21.74 -12.15 -7.37
CA ARG A 121 -22.13 -13.07 -6.29
C ARG A 121 -22.44 -14.43 -6.87
N SER A 122 -22.03 -15.46 -6.17
CA SER A 122 -22.42 -16.85 -6.46
C SER A 122 -23.86 -17.13 -6.03
N GLU A 123 -24.37 -18.29 -6.34
CA GLU A 123 -25.75 -18.72 -5.99
C GLU A 123 -26.02 -18.69 -4.47
N ASP A 124 -24.98 -18.86 -3.65
CA ASP A 124 -25.02 -18.77 -2.20
C ASP A 124 -25.09 -17.31 -1.68
N GLY A 125 -25.03 -16.32 -2.59
CA GLY A 125 -25.03 -14.90 -2.26
C GLY A 125 -23.68 -14.36 -1.75
N ILE A 126 -22.59 -15.16 -1.84
CA ILE A 126 -21.23 -14.81 -1.43
C ILE A 126 -20.39 -14.44 -2.64
N ILE A 127 -19.44 -13.53 -2.47
CA ILE A 127 -18.44 -13.19 -3.47
C ILE A 127 -17.20 -14.05 -3.18
N HIS A 128 -16.86 -14.97 -4.06
CA HIS A 128 -15.70 -15.84 -3.92
C HIS A 128 -14.49 -15.24 -4.65
N ILE A 129 -13.45 -14.91 -3.89
CA ILE A 129 -12.18 -14.44 -4.42
C ILE A 129 -11.26 -15.64 -4.55
N THR A 130 -11.26 -16.22 -5.73
CA THR A 130 -10.39 -17.34 -6.12
C THR A 130 -9.04 -16.84 -6.63
N LEU A 131 -8.08 -17.73 -6.79
CA LEU A 131 -6.77 -17.41 -7.37
C LEU A 131 -6.87 -16.77 -8.75
N ASP A 132 -7.81 -17.22 -9.59
CA ASP A 132 -8.06 -16.61 -10.91
C ASP A 132 -8.51 -15.16 -10.80
N VAL A 133 -9.44 -14.87 -9.90
CA VAL A 133 -9.89 -13.49 -9.62
C VAL A 133 -8.74 -12.63 -9.11
N ALA A 134 -7.99 -13.13 -8.15
CA ALA A 134 -6.82 -12.44 -7.59
C ALA A 134 -5.79 -12.10 -8.67
N SER A 135 -5.48 -13.06 -9.54
CA SER A 135 -4.54 -12.88 -10.66
C SER A 135 -5.02 -11.79 -11.65
N GLN A 136 -6.31 -11.80 -12.00
CA GLN A 136 -6.89 -10.77 -12.88
C GLN A 136 -6.86 -9.37 -12.26
N CYS A 137 -7.03 -9.25 -10.93
CA CYS A 137 -6.98 -7.98 -10.22
C CYS A 137 -5.59 -7.37 -10.25
N ILE A 138 -4.55 -8.18 -10.08
CA ILE A 138 -3.16 -7.73 -10.19
C ILE A 138 -2.85 -7.29 -11.62
N GLN A 139 -3.21 -8.05 -12.65
CA GLN A 139 -2.99 -7.70 -14.05
C GLN A 139 -3.68 -6.41 -14.46
N LYS A 140 -4.98 -6.25 -14.14
CA LYS A 140 -5.74 -5.03 -14.45
C LYS A 140 -5.15 -3.79 -13.79
N ARG A 141 -4.51 -3.94 -12.66
CA ARG A 141 -3.87 -2.85 -11.94
C ARG A 141 -2.56 -2.42 -12.62
N VAL A 142 -1.72 -3.37 -13.05
CA VAL A 142 -0.49 -3.09 -13.80
C VAL A 142 -0.83 -2.28 -15.06
N VAL A 143 -1.89 -2.65 -15.79
CA VAL A 143 -2.40 -1.91 -16.98
C VAL A 143 -2.79 -0.46 -16.65
N ARG A 144 -3.35 -0.19 -15.47
CA ARG A 144 -3.71 1.19 -15.08
C ARG A 144 -2.51 2.05 -14.70
N TYR A 145 -1.45 1.44 -14.16
CA TYR A 145 -0.28 2.16 -13.66
C TYR A 145 0.76 2.41 -14.75
N ASP A 146 0.85 1.51 -15.74
CA ASP A 146 1.88 1.52 -16.78
C ASP A 146 1.42 2.18 -18.07
N LYS A 147 0.92 3.42 -17.98
CA LYS A 147 0.79 4.26 -19.19
C LYS A 147 2.14 4.73 -19.76
N ASN A 148 3.26 4.41 -19.08
CA ASN A 148 4.59 4.93 -19.42
C ASN A 148 5.75 3.90 -19.39
N GLY A 149 5.52 2.60 -19.34
CA GLY A 149 6.64 1.63 -19.30
C GLY A 149 6.30 0.19 -19.70
N ASP A 150 6.86 -0.26 -20.81
CA ASP A 150 6.59 -1.55 -21.49
C ASP A 150 7.22 -2.81 -20.80
N ASN A 151 8.07 -2.66 -19.78
CA ASN A 151 8.94 -3.78 -19.34
C ASN A 151 8.42 -4.66 -18.21
N HIS A 152 7.35 -4.28 -17.50
CA HIS A 152 6.80 -5.09 -16.39
C HIS A 152 5.74 -6.11 -16.84
N TYR A 153 5.13 -5.90 -18.00
CA TYR A 153 4.06 -6.75 -18.53
C TYR A 153 4.52 -8.16 -18.88
N ASP A 154 5.71 -8.26 -19.47
CA ASP A 154 6.23 -9.54 -19.95
C ASP A 154 6.63 -10.46 -18.80
N ILE A 155 7.17 -9.91 -17.71
CA ILE A 155 7.62 -10.68 -16.55
C ILE A 155 6.41 -11.25 -15.77
N ILE A 156 5.38 -10.44 -15.51
CA ILE A 156 4.18 -10.90 -14.78
C ILE A 156 3.38 -11.89 -15.63
N SER A 157 3.27 -11.64 -16.93
CA SER A 157 2.58 -12.55 -17.85
C SER A 157 3.32 -13.89 -18.00
N ALA A 158 4.65 -13.88 -18.05
CA ALA A 158 5.48 -15.07 -18.07
C ALA A 158 5.36 -15.86 -16.76
N PHE A 159 5.42 -15.18 -15.60
CA PHE A 159 5.25 -15.80 -14.28
C PHE A 159 3.89 -16.49 -14.11
N ILE A 160 2.80 -15.85 -14.53
CA ILE A 160 1.46 -16.45 -14.44
C ILE A 160 1.32 -17.64 -15.41
N LYS A 161 1.91 -17.56 -16.61
CA LYS A 161 1.92 -18.68 -17.56
C LYS A 161 2.74 -19.85 -17.04
N SER A 162 3.89 -19.59 -16.41
CA SER A 162 4.73 -20.57 -15.76
C SER A 162 3.97 -21.30 -14.64
N MET A 163 3.29 -20.56 -13.75
CA MET A 163 2.47 -21.15 -12.69
C MET A 163 1.30 -22.00 -13.23
N ARG A 164 0.63 -21.56 -14.30
CA ARG A 164 -0.45 -22.34 -14.94
C ARG A 164 0.05 -23.57 -15.68
N GLY A 165 1.27 -23.52 -16.24
CA GLY A 165 1.91 -24.61 -16.95
C GLY A 165 2.62 -25.61 -16.04
N SER A 166 2.78 -25.30 -14.74
CA SER A 166 3.67 -26.03 -13.82
C SER A 166 5.08 -26.22 -14.40
N ASP A 167 5.54 -25.22 -15.16
CA ASP A 167 6.83 -25.22 -15.84
C ASP A 167 7.79 -24.31 -15.05
N PRO A 168 8.78 -24.92 -14.32
CA PRO A 168 9.72 -24.16 -13.51
C PRO A 168 10.80 -23.43 -14.34
N ASP A 169 10.92 -23.74 -15.63
CA ASP A 169 11.97 -23.22 -16.52
C ASP A 169 11.47 -22.16 -17.53
N ALA A 170 10.21 -21.71 -17.41
CA ALA A 170 9.60 -20.74 -18.33
C ALA A 170 9.78 -19.28 -17.90
#